data_982da8075512a7cbc42e32d4291eed9c
#
_entry.id   982da8075512a7cbc42e32d4291eed9c
#
_cell.length_a   1.000
_cell.length_b   1.000
_cell.length_c   1.000
_cell.angle_alpha   90.00
_cell.angle_beta   90.00
_cell.angle_gamma   90.00
#
_symmetry.space_group_name_H-M   'P 1'
#
loop_
_entity.id
_entity.type
_entity.pdbx_description
1 polymer ?
#
loop_
_entity_poly.entity_id
_entity_poly.type
_entity_poly.pdbx_seq_one_letter_code
_entity_poly.pdbx_strand_id
1 'polypeptide(L)'
;MSTPEQTVPAQSNTSASSASAAAAATAKKETTAGVVFGIGAYGLWGLLPLYFVVLQPAGAVEIVANRVVWSLIFCALLITITRTWRLLGNAFRDRAVLGPLAMAAGLIAINWLTYTFGVTTGHAVEASLGYFINPLVSVLLGVFVLKETLRPLQWAAVVIGFIAVGVLTVSYGKLPWIALVLAFSFGLYGFVKKRVGPKVNAITSLTVETVVLAPVAGATMLVLGLTGAGTLGSNGPGHFWLLAASGIITAVPLLFFGASARRLPMTTIGLLQYFAPILQFIVALAVLHETMTPDRWVGFGIVWLALLLLTLDMLRTARKNSVIRKNARLSAA
;
A
#
# COMPACT_ATOMS: atom_id res chain seq x y z
N MET A 1 -5.36 -10.89 -77.91
CA MET A 1 -5.30 -9.80 -76.93
C MET A 1 -5.31 -10.42 -75.55
N SER A 2 -4.15 -10.63 -74.94
CA SER A 2 -3.94 -11.23 -73.64
C SER A 2 -3.66 -10.09 -72.64
N THR A 3 -4.51 -9.99 -71.63
CA THR A 3 -4.39 -9.06 -70.52
C THR A 3 -3.26 -9.53 -69.56
N PRO A 4 -2.38 -8.64 -69.07
CA PRO A 4 -1.35 -9.01 -68.10
C PRO A 4 -1.94 -9.09 -66.70
N GLU A 5 -1.72 -10.21 -66.04
CA GLU A 5 -2.00 -10.50 -64.65
C GLU A 5 -1.07 -9.64 -63.76
N GLN A 6 -1.64 -8.68 -63.00
CA GLN A 6 -0.90 -7.88 -62.04
C GLN A 6 -0.67 -8.71 -60.76
N THR A 7 0.53 -9.19 -60.57
CA THR A 7 1.02 -9.73 -59.31
C THR A 7 1.11 -8.61 -58.25
N VAL A 8 0.22 -8.69 -57.25
CA VAL A 8 0.27 -7.81 -56.07
C VAL A 8 1.41 -8.29 -55.15
N PRO A 9 2.32 -7.44 -54.70
CA PRO A 9 3.45 -7.89 -53.89
C PRO A 9 3.05 -8.23 -52.46
N ALA A 10 3.53 -9.37 -51.97
CA ALA A 10 3.33 -9.94 -50.62
C ALA A 10 4.13 -9.18 -49.51
N GLN A 11 4.07 -7.84 -49.47
CA GLN A 11 4.80 -7.06 -48.48
C GLN A 11 4.00 -6.64 -47.23
N SER A 12 2.70 -6.94 -47.15
CA SER A 12 1.85 -6.48 -46.03
C SER A 12 1.93 -7.37 -44.77
N ASN A 13 2.35 -8.60 -44.84
CA ASN A 13 2.34 -9.53 -43.69
C ASN A 13 3.57 -9.44 -42.77
N THR A 14 4.73 -9.02 -43.26
CA THR A 14 5.96 -8.88 -42.48
C THR A 14 5.97 -7.64 -41.57
N SER A 15 5.40 -6.54 -42.01
CA SER A 15 5.30 -5.31 -41.24
C SER A 15 4.29 -5.43 -40.07
N ALA A 16 3.17 -6.12 -40.27
CA ALA A 16 2.19 -6.38 -39.21
C ALA A 16 2.74 -7.34 -38.13
N SER A 17 3.52 -8.34 -38.51
CA SER A 17 4.16 -9.27 -37.57
C SER A 17 5.24 -8.60 -36.73
N SER A 18 6.08 -7.74 -37.33
CA SER A 18 7.12 -6.99 -36.61
C SER A 18 6.52 -5.96 -35.64
N ALA A 19 5.45 -5.24 -36.01
CA ALA A 19 4.74 -4.31 -35.16
C ALA A 19 4.08 -5.03 -33.96
N SER A 20 3.49 -6.20 -34.18
CA SER A 20 2.90 -7.03 -33.12
C SER A 20 3.95 -7.54 -32.13
N ALA A 21 5.11 -7.99 -32.63
CA ALA A 21 6.23 -8.43 -31.80
C ALA A 21 6.82 -7.27 -30.96
N ALA A 22 6.98 -6.09 -31.54
CA ALA A 22 7.44 -4.89 -30.85
C ALA A 22 6.45 -4.44 -29.75
N ALA A 23 5.15 -4.46 -30.04
CA ALA A 23 4.10 -4.15 -29.05
C ALA A 23 4.09 -5.18 -27.90
N ALA A 24 4.25 -6.48 -28.20
CA ALA A 24 4.33 -7.52 -27.16
C ALA A 24 5.59 -7.38 -26.29
N ALA A 25 6.74 -7.02 -26.88
CA ALA A 25 7.98 -6.75 -26.16
C ALA A 25 7.86 -5.53 -25.24
N THR A 26 7.22 -4.45 -25.71
CA THR A 26 6.95 -3.25 -24.92
C THR A 26 6.00 -3.57 -23.76
N ALA A 27 4.91 -4.29 -24.00
CA ALA A 27 3.97 -4.70 -22.94
C ALA A 27 4.65 -5.59 -21.89
N LYS A 28 5.54 -6.50 -22.29
CA LYS A 28 6.32 -7.33 -21.37
C LYS A 28 7.28 -6.47 -20.52
N LYS A 29 7.96 -5.52 -21.13
CA LYS A 29 8.87 -4.57 -20.44
C LYS A 29 8.12 -3.73 -19.40
N GLU A 30 6.95 -3.20 -19.76
CA GLU A 30 6.10 -2.43 -18.83
C GLU A 30 5.60 -3.28 -17.67
N THR A 31 5.17 -4.51 -17.92
CA THR A 31 4.76 -5.45 -16.86
C THR A 31 5.92 -5.77 -15.92
N THR A 32 7.10 -6.06 -16.44
CA THR A 32 8.31 -6.34 -15.63
C THR A 32 8.67 -5.13 -14.78
N ALA A 33 8.69 -3.92 -15.36
CA ALA A 33 8.93 -2.69 -14.63
C ALA A 33 7.89 -2.47 -13.51
N GLY A 34 6.61 -2.75 -13.78
CA GLY A 34 5.54 -2.70 -12.78
C GLY A 34 5.78 -3.63 -11.60
N VAL A 35 6.23 -4.87 -11.85
CA VAL A 35 6.57 -5.84 -10.78
C VAL A 35 7.78 -5.36 -9.96
N VAL A 36 8.83 -4.87 -10.61
CA VAL A 36 10.03 -4.34 -9.92
C VAL A 36 9.67 -3.17 -9.01
N PHE A 37 8.86 -2.22 -9.50
CA PHE A 37 8.37 -1.12 -8.66
C PHE A 37 7.50 -1.62 -7.50
N GLY A 38 6.65 -2.63 -7.73
CA GLY A 38 5.83 -3.22 -6.68
C GLY A 38 6.67 -3.90 -5.59
N ILE A 39 7.62 -4.74 -5.98
CA ILE A 39 8.56 -5.38 -5.04
C ILE A 39 9.36 -4.32 -4.29
N GLY A 40 9.84 -3.27 -4.96
CA GLY A 40 10.55 -2.16 -4.34
C GLY A 40 9.69 -1.44 -3.29
N ALA A 41 8.43 -1.11 -3.62
CA ALA A 41 7.49 -0.46 -2.69
C ALA A 41 7.23 -1.31 -1.45
N TYR A 42 6.78 -2.54 -1.65
CA TYR A 42 6.42 -3.44 -0.55
C TYR A 42 7.65 -3.95 0.22
N GLY A 43 8.81 -4.07 -0.44
CA GLY A 43 10.09 -4.37 0.21
C GLY A 43 10.52 -3.25 1.17
N LEU A 44 10.47 -2.00 0.73
CA LEU A 44 10.76 -0.84 1.58
C LEU A 44 9.79 -0.76 2.77
N TRP A 45 8.49 -0.95 2.55
CA TRP A 45 7.52 -1.01 3.63
C TRP A 45 7.75 -2.21 4.56
N GLY A 46 8.19 -3.34 4.03
CA GLY A 46 8.53 -4.52 4.82
C GLY A 46 9.75 -4.33 5.74
N LEU A 47 10.69 -3.46 5.34
CA LEU A 47 11.90 -3.14 6.11
C LEU A 47 11.72 -1.96 7.07
N LEU A 48 10.57 -1.28 7.07
CA LEU A 48 10.30 -0.16 7.97
C LEU A 48 10.55 -0.45 9.47
N PRO A 49 10.28 -1.65 10.01
CA PRO A 49 10.58 -1.93 11.40
C PRO A 49 12.05 -1.71 11.75
N LEU A 50 12.97 -2.11 10.86
CA LEU A 50 14.42 -1.88 11.06
C LEU A 50 14.74 -0.40 11.16
N TYR A 51 14.14 0.41 10.30
CA TYR A 51 14.34 1.85 10.32
C TYR A 51 13.83 2.48 11.63
N PHE A 52 12.67 2.07 12.13
CA PHE A 52 12.12 2.63 13.37
C PHE A 52 12.94 2.26 14.61
N VAL A 53 13.57 1.10 14.62
CA VAL A 53 14.51 0.72 15.69
C VAL A 53 15.76 1.61 15.67
N VAL A 54 16.29 1.92 14.49
CA VAL A 54 17.47 2.82 14.36
C VAL A 54 17.12 4.27 14.77
N LEU A 55 15.86 4.66 14.73
CA LEU A 55 15.40 5.98 15.19
C LEU A 55 15.29 6.11 16.72
N GLN A 56 15.48 5.04 17.48
CA GLN A 56 15.47 5.20 18.93
C GLN A 56 16.61 6.14 19.40
N PRO A 57 16.35 6.96 20.44
CA PRO A 57 15.26 6.91 21.40
C PRO A 57 13.99 7.70 20.99
N ALA A 58 13.84 8.15 19.74
CA ALA A 58 12.65 8.87 19.30
C ALA A 58 11.37 8.03 19.52
N GLY A 59 10.39 8.61 20.18
CA GLY A 59 9.09 7.98 20.42
C GLY A 59 8.22 7.94 19.15
N ALA A 60 7.18 7.09 19.14
CA ALA A 60 6.30 6.92 17.99
C ALA A 60 5.67 8.23 17.50
N VAL A 61 5.26 9.09 18.41
CA VAL A 61 4.65 10.41 18.10
C VAL A 61 5.67 11.32 17.40
N GLU A 62 6.90 11.38 17.89
CA GLU A 62 7.97 12.16 17.29
C GLU A 62 8.34 11.65 15.89
N ILE A 63 8.48 10.33 15.75
CA ILE A 63 8.78 9.69 14.45
C ILE A 63 7.70 10.05 13.44
N VAL A 64 6.40 9.93 13.79
CA VAL A 64 5.30 10.22 12.87
C VAL A 64 5.23 11.72 12.54
N ALA A 65 5.44 12.60 13.51
CA ALA A 65 5.50 14.04 13.26
C ALA A 65 6.62 14.40 12.27
N ASN A 66 7.82 13.87 12.46
CA ASN A 66 8.95 14.02 11.53
C ASN A 66 8.60 13.46 10.14
N ARG A 67 8.00 12.27 10.06
CA ARG A 67 7.56 11.69 8.78
C ARG A 67 6.63 12.61 8.02
N VAL A 68 5.65 13.23 8.68
CA VAL A 68 4.72 14.17 8.04
C VAL A 68 5.45 15.42 7.54
N VAL A 69 6.23 16.08 8.41
CA VAL A 69 6.91 17.34 8.06
C VAL A 69 7.94 17.15 6.95
N TRP A 70 8.80 16.15 7.06
CA TRP A 70 9.81 15.88 6.03
C TRP A 70 9.21 15.31 4.73
N SER A 71 8.10 14.56 4.79
CA SER A 71 7.35 14.17 3.60
C SER A 71 6.72 15.38 2.91
N LEU A 72 6.22 16.35 3.66
CA LEU A 72 5.69 17.59 3.07
C LEU A 72 6.77 18.36 2.31
N ILE A 73 7.96 18.51 2.91
CA ILE A 73 9.11 19.16 2.26
C ILE A 73 9.48 18.42 0.97
N PHE A 74 9.55 17.09 1.04
CA PHE A 74 9.86 16.27 -0.13
C PHE A 74 8.78 16.36 -1.21
N CYS A 75 7.50 16.34 -0.82
CA CYS A 75 6.38 16.51 -1.75
C CYS A 75 6.35 17.90 -2.39
N ALA A 76 6.66 18.97 -1.62
CA ALA A 76 6.77 20.32 -2.15
C ALA A 76 7.89 20.41 -3.20
N LEU A 77 9.03 19.77 -2.96
CA LEU A 77 10.11 19.67 -3.94
C LEU A 77 9.65 18.94 -5.21
N LEU A 78 8.98 17.78 -5.07
CA LEU A 78 8.46 17.03 -6.21
C LEU A 78 7.44 17.81 -7.02
N ILE A 79 6.51 18.52 -6.38
CA ILE A 79 5.52 19.35 -7.04
C ILE A 79 6.19 20.51 -7.81
N THR A 80 7.24 21.08 -7.23
CA THR A 80 8.03 22.14 -7.87
C THR A 80 8.75 21.60 -9.12
N ILE A 81 9.44 20.46 -9.00
CA ILE A 81 10.14 19.81 -10.12
C ILE A 81 9.15 19.42 -11.23
N THR A 82 8.01 18.81 -10.85
CA THR A 82 6.99 18.35 -11.81
C THR A 82 6.07 19.47 -12.29
N ARG A 83 6.21 20.69 -11.76
CA ARG A 83 5.40 21.88 -12.06
C ARG A 83 3.89 21.65 -11.90
N THR A 84 3.49 20.84 -10.95
CA THR A 84 2.08 20.43 -10.74
C THR A 84 1.34 21.27 -9.69
N TRP A 85 1.80 22.48 -9.37
CA TRP A 85 1.18 23.41 -8.41
C TRP A 85 -0.30 23.71 -8.73
N ARG A 86 -0.66 23.81 -10.03
CA ARG A 86 -2.05 24.03 -10.46
C ARG A 86 -2.96 22.88 -10.04
N LEU A 87 -2.48 21.63 -10.15
CA LEU A 87 -3.24 20.43 -9.74
C LEU A 87 -3.46 20.44 -8.24
N LEU A 88 -2.45 20.83 -7.45
CA LEU A 88 -2.56 20.98 -6.02
C LEU A 88 -3.60 22.06 -5.65
N GLY A 89 -3.52 23.25 -6.27
CA GLY A 89 -4.50 24.33 -6.04
C GLY A 89 -5.93 23.92 -6.37
N ASN A 90 -6.13 23.17 -7.46
CA ASN A 90 -7.44 22.64 -7.83
C ASN A 90 -7.95 21.63 -6.81
N ALA A 91 -7.09 20.75 -6.28
CA ALA A 91 -7.46 19.77 -5.28
C ALA A 91 -7.93 20.43 -3.96
N PHE A 92 -7.34 21.56 -3.55
CA PHE A 92 -7.77 22.32 -2.38
C PHE A 92 -9.08 23.09 -2.60
N ARG A 93 -9.39 23.47 -3.83
CA ARG A 93 -10.64 24.18 -4.17
C ARG A 93 -11.84 23.23 -4.33
N ASP A 94 -11.61 21.98 -4.73
CA ASP A 94 -12.66 20.99 -4.92
C ASP A 94 -12.94 20.25 -3.60
N ARG A 95 -14.07 20.60 -2.96
CA ARG A 95 -14.53 19.95 -1.72
C ARG A 95 -14.77 18.44 -1.89
N ALA A 96 -15.13 18.00 -3.10
CA ALA A 96 -15.33 16.57 -3.39
C ALA A 96 -13.98 15.79 -3.51
N VAL A 97 -12.87 16.49 -3.50
CA VAL A 97 -11.51 15.95 -3.43
C VAL A 97 -10.91 16.17 -2.04
N LEU A 98 -10.96 17.42 -1.55
CA LEU A 98 -10.33 17.80 -0.28
C LEU A 98 -10.92 17.04 0.92
N GLY A 99 -12.25 16.95 1.04
CA GLY A 99 -12.90 16.28 2.17
C GLY A 99 -12.49 14.80 2.31
N PRO A 100 -12.64 13.98 1.27
CA PRO A 100 -12.13 12.60 1.32
C PRO A 100 -10.62 12.50 1.55
N LEU A 101 -9.79 13.39 1.00
CA LEU A 101 -8.34 13.36 1.25
C LEU A 101 -8.00 13.76 2.69
N ALA A 102 -8.73 14.69 3.30
CA ALA A 102 -8.57 15.02 4.72
C ALA A 102 -8.96 13.84 5.63
N MET A 103 -10.03 13.11 5.29
CA MET A 103 -10.38 11.86 5.97
C MET A 103 -9.29 10.80 5.78
N ALA A 104 -8.79 10.64 4.57
CA ALA A 104 -7.67 9.74 4.28
C ALA A 104 -6.42 10.10 5.09
N ALA A 105 -6.11 11.40 5.23
CA ALA A 105 -5.02 11.89 6.06
C ALA A 105 -5.17 11.47 7.52
N GLY A 106 -6.36 11.62 8.12
CA GLY A 106 -6.63 11.16 9.49
C GLY A 106 -6.45 9.65 9.64
N LEU A 107 -7.00 8.86 8.71
CA LEU A 107 -6.89 7.40 8.72
C LEU A 107 -5.45 6.93 8.60
N ILE A 108 -4.66 7.52 7.70
CA ILE A 108 -3.27 7.13 7.54
C ILE A 108 -2.40 7.61 8.71
N ALA A 109 -2.72 8.72 9.34
CA ALA A 109 -2.02 9.18 10.55
C ALA A 109 -2.24 8.20 11.72
N ILE A 110 -3.49 7.74 11.93
CA ILE A 110 -3.81 6.69 12.92
C ILE A 110 -3.04 5.42 12.60
N ASN A 111 -3.03 5.00 11.34
CA ASN A 111 -2.28 3.82 10.90
C ASN A 111 -0.78 3.94 11.19
N TRP A 112 -0.16 5.05 10.78
CA TRP A 112 1.27 5.27 10.98
C TRP A 112 1.64 5.33 12.46
N LEU A 113 0.84 6.03 13.28
CA LEU A 113 1.08 6.12 14.72
C LEU A 113 0.98 4.76 15.38
N THR A 114 -0.08 3.99 15.09
CA THR A 114 -0.27 2.65 15.63
C THR A 114 0.83 1.69 15.19
N TYR A 115 1.24 1.75 13.92
CA TYR A 115 2.31 0.92 13.39
C TYR A 115 3.66 1.24 14.05
N THR A 116 4.02 2.53 14.09
CA THR A 116 5.27 2.98 14.71
C THR A 116 5.28 2.61 16.19
N PHE A 117 4.17 2.85 16.89
CA PHE A 117 4.01 2.43 18.30
C PHE A 117 4.21 0.91 18.46
N GLY A 118 3.54 0.10 17.65
CA GLY A 118 3.69 -1.36 17.69
C GLY A 118 5.14 -1.80 17.54
N VAL A 119 5.85 -1.26 16.55
CA VAL A 119 7.26 -1.62 16.30
C VAL A 119 8.17 -1.14 17.43
N THR A 120 8.02 0.10 17.88
CA THR A 120 8.93 0.68 18.91
C THR A 120 8.68 0.16 20.32
N THR A 121 7.53 -0.52 20.55
CA THR A 121 7.18 -1.14 21.85
C THR A 121 7.26 -2.68 21.85
N GLY A 122 7.90 -3.30 20.85
CA GLY A 122 8.08 -4.76 20.79
C GLY A 122 6.80 -5.53 20.44
N HIS A 123 5.94 -4.96 19.60
CA HIS A 123 4.71 -5.57 19.09
C HIS A 123 4.68 -5.60 17.55
N ALA A 124 5.85 -5.74 16.90
CA ALA A 124 5.96 -5.74 15.44
C ALA A 124 5.28 -6.97 14.81
N VAL A 125 5.26 -8.12 15.49
CA VAL A 125 4.48 -9.30 15.09
C VAL A 125 3.00 -8.97 15.02
N GLU A 126 2.43 -8.35 16.06
CA GLU A 126 1.02 -7.94 16.08
C GLU A 126 0.73 -6.88 15.00
N ALA A 127 1.66 -5.95 14.77
CA ALA A 127 1.54 -4.96 13.71
C ALA A 127 1.52 -5.61 12.30
N SER A 128 2.37 -6.61 12.04
CA SER A 128 2.36 -7.36 10.78
C SER A 128 1.04 -8.10 10.56
N LEU A 129 0.45 -8.66 11.62
CA LEU A 129 -0.87 -9.30 11.60
C LEU A 129 -1.95 -8.36 11.05
N GLY A 130 -1.94 -7.09 11.45
CA GLY A 130 -2.90 -6.10 10.97
C GLY A 130 -2.89 -5.96 9.45
N TYR A 131 -1.73 -5.96 8.83
CA TYR A 131 -1.62 -5.91 7.37
C TYR A 131 -1.97 -7.25 6.69
N PHE A 132 -1.79 -8.38 7.36
CA PHE A 132 -2.34 -9.65 6.89
C PHE A 132 -3.87 -9.66 6.90
N ILE A 133 -4.51 -9.09 7.92
CA ILE A 133 -5.98 -9.02 8.05
C ILE A 133 -6.60 -8.00 7.06
N ASN A 134 -5.85 -7.01 6.59
CA ASN A 134 -6.36 -5.93 5.74
C ASN A 134 -7.16 -6.38 4.50
N PRO A 135 -6.81 -7.42 3.74
CA PRO A 135 -7.64 -7.91 2.64
C PRO A 135 -9.03 -8.39 3.09
N LEU A 136 -9.14 -8.98 4.28
CA LEU A 136 -10.44 -9.39 4.86
C LEU A 136 -11.30 -8.16 5.17
N VAL A 137 -10.70 -7.11 5.76
CA VAL A 137 -11.38 -5.83 5.99
C VAL A 137 -11.83 -5.19 4.67
N SER A 138 -11.00 -5.26 3.64
CA SER A 138 -11.36 -4.75 2.31
C SER A 138 -12.58 -5.46 1.72
N VAL A 139 -12.69 -6.78 1.91
CA VAL A 139 -13.86 -7.58 1.52
C VAL A 139 -15.09 -7.17 2.33
N LEU A 140 -14.96 -7.00 3.63
CA LEU A 140 -16.06 -6.53 4.51
C LEU A 140 -16.55 -5.15 4.10
N LEU A 141 -15.66 -4.21 3.77
CA LEU A 141 -16.02 -2.89 3.26
C LEU A 141 -16.76 -2.98 1.92
N GLY A 142 -16.39 -3.92 1.04
CA GLY A 142 -17.12 -4.23 -0.18
C GLY A 142 -18.59 -4.59 0.10
N VAL A 143 -18.82 -5.46 1.09
CA VAL A 143 -20.18 -5.87 1.49
C VAL A 143 -20.97 -4.74 2.13
N PHE A 144 -20.43 -4.16 3.21
CA PHE A 144 -21.21 -3.22 4.04
C PHE A 144 -21.39 -1.85 3.39
N VAL A 145 -20.39 -1.39 2.63
CA VAL A 145 -20.40 -0.04 2.03
C VAL A 145 -20.82 -0.05 0.56
N LEU A 146 -20.34 -1.02 -0.22
CA LEU A 146 -20.66 -1.13 -1.65
C LEU A 146 -21.83 -2.07 -1.92
N LYS A 147 -22.35 -2.78 -0.89
CA LYS A 147 -23.42 -3.77 -0.98
C LYS A 147 -23.12 -4.88 -2.00
N GLU A 148 -21.83 -5.23 -2.12
CA GLU A 148 -21.39 -6.32 -2.99
C GLU A 148 -21.78 -7.67 -2.39
N THR A 149 -22.17 -8.63 -3.23
CA THR A 149 -22.46 -10.00 -2.80
C THR A 149 -21.17 -10.81 -2.74
N LEU A 150 -20.93 -11.47 -1.60
CA LEU A 150 -19.77 -12.32 -1.45
C LEU A 150 -19.97 -13.68 -2.13
N ARG A 151 -18.90 -14.15 -2.74
CA ARG A 151 -18.79 -15.52 -3.22
C ARG A 151 -18.54 -16.49 -2.05
N PRO A 152 -18.88 -17.78 -2.17
CA PRO A 152 -18.72 -18.75 -1.08
C PRO A 152 -17.31 -18.81 -0.48
N LEU A 153 -16.26 -18.74 -1.31
CA LEU A 153 -14.87 -18.72 -0.83
C LEU A 153 -14.53 -17.45 -0.03
N GLN A 154 -15.11 -16.31 -0.39
CA GLN A 154 -14.93 -15.05 0.35
C GLN A 154 -15.64 -15.13 1.71
N TRP A 155 -16.85 -15.70 1.77
CA TRP A 155 -17.53 -15.96 3.04
C TRP A 155 -16.73 -16.89 3.94
N ALA A 156 -16.22 -18.00 3.39
CA ALA A 156 -15.37 -18.92 4.16
C ALA A 156 -14.12 -18.21 4.71
N ALA A 157 -13.45 -17.40 3.89
CA ALA A 157 -12.28 -16.65 4.32
C ALA A 157 -12.60 -15.62 5.43
N VAL A 158 -13.74 -14.93 5.34
CA VAL A 158 -14.17 -13.98 6.36
C VAL A 158 -14.46 -14.68 7.68
N VAL A 159 -15.21 -15.80 7.65
CA VAL A 159 -15.52 -16.59 8.87
C VAL A 159 -14.23 -17.13 9.51
N ILE A 160 -13.31 -17.69 8.70
CA ILE A 160 -12.02 -18.19 9.18
C ILE A 160 -11.18 -17.04 9.77
N GLY A 161 -11.22 -15.86 9.16
CA GLY A 161 -10.55 -14.66 9.68
C GLY A 161 -11.09 -14.22 11.04
N PHE A 162 -12.41 -14.28 11.26
CA PHE A 162 -13.00 -14.01 12.58
C PHE A 162 -12.59 -15.05 13.63
N ILE A 163 -12.55 -16.34 13.25
CA ILE A 163 -12.06 -17.41 14.14
C ILE A 163 -10.59 -17.14 14.52
N ALA A 164 -9.75 -16.75 13.55
CA ALA A 164 -8.35 -16.41 13.81
C ALA A 164 -8.19 -15.28 14.83
N VAL A 165 -8.99 -14.20 14.68
CA VAL A 165 -8.98 -13.07 15.62
C VAL A 165 -9.43 -13.57 17.02
N GLY A 166 -10.43 -14.44 17.11
CA GLY A 166 -10.87 -15.05 18.36
C GLY A 166 -9.76 -15.86 19.03
N VAL A 167 -9.10 -16.76 18.30
CA VAL A 167 -7.96 -17.56 18.78
C VAL A 167 -6.83 -16.66 19.26
N LEU A 168 -6.47 -15.65 18.50
CA LEU A 168 -5.43 -14.68 18.88
C LEU A 168 -5.82 -13.87 20.11
N THR A 169 -7.10 -13.46 20.23
CA THR A 169 -7.59 -12.75 21.42
C THR A 169 -7.40 -13.59 22.68
N VAL A 170 -7.72 -14.87 22.64
CA VAL A 170 -7.48 -15.80 23.76
C VAL A 170 -5.98 -15.94 24.02
N SER A 171 -5.19 -16.16 22.98
CA SER A 171 -3.74 -16.34 23.09
C SER A 171 -2.99 -15.11 23.62
N TYR A 172 -3.40 -13.89 23.25
CA TYR A 172 -2.83 -12.65 23.79
C TYR A 172 -3.38 -12.28 25.18
N GLY A 173 -4.46 -12.93 25.64
CA GLY A 173 -5.19 -12.55 26.84
C GLY A 173 -5.91 -11.19 26.74
N LYS A 174 -5.89 -10.58 25.56
CA LYS A 174 -6.51 -9.29 25.22
C LYS A 174 -6.78 -9.22 23.72
N LEU A 175 -7.73 -8.37 23.33
CA LEU A 175 -7.98 -8.10 21.92
C LEU A 175 -6.70 -7.61 21.24
N PRO A 176 -6.30 -8.15 20.06
CA PRO A 176 -5.14 -7.67 19.30
C PRO A 176 -5.45 -6.31 18.64
N TRP A 177 -5.52 -5.27 19.47
CA TRP A 177 -6.02 -3.97 19.07
C TRP A 177 -5.11 -3.27 18.05
N ILE A 178 -3.77 -3.49 18.15
CA ILE A 178 -2.81 -2.95 17.18
C ILE A 178 -3.14 -3.49 15.79
N ALA A 179 -3.30 -4.81 15.67
CA ALA A 179 -3.63 -5.46 14.40
C ALA A 179 -4.97 -4.97 13.85
N LEU A 180 -6.00 -4.86 14.69
CA LEU A 180 -7.32 -4.41 14.26
C LEU A 180 -7.32 -2.95 13.83
N VAL A 181 -6.71 -2.04 14.61
CA VAL A 181 -6.61 -0.63 14.24
C VAL A 181 -5.86 -0.48 12.92
N LEU A 182 -4.77 -1.21 12.70
CA LEU A 182 -4.01 -1.19 11.45
C LEU A 182 -4.86 -1.71 10.27
N ALA A 183 -5.56 -2.83 10.45
CA ALA A 183 -6.38 -3.41 9.39
C ALA A 183 -7.54 -2.48 8.99
N PHE A 184 -8.28 -1.93 9.95
CA PHE A 184 -9.41 -1.05 9.66
C PHE A 184 -8.96 0.32 9.15
N SER A 185 -7.97 0.96 9.77
CA SER A 185 -7.49 2.27 9.33
C SER A 185 -6.94 2.23 7.91
N PHE A 186 -6.14 1.21 7.57
CA PHE A 186 -5.59 1.06 6.22
C PHE A 186 -6.63 0.59 5.20
N GLY A 187 -7.56 -0.28 5.59
CA GLY A 187 -8.67 -0.71 4.75
C GLY A 187 -9.58 0.46 4.36
N LEU A 188 -9.98 1.28 5.35
CA LEU A 188 -10.77 2.49 5.11
C LEU A 188 -9.99 3.54 4.31
N TYR A 189 -8.71 3.74 4.61
CA TYR A 189 -7.82 4.58 3.82
C TYR A 189 -7.82 4.16 2.34
N GLY A 190 -7.59 2.88 2.07
CA GLY A 190 -7.59 2.32 0.72
C GLY A 190 -8.93 2.51 0.00
N PHE A 191 -10.04 2.35 0.72
CA PHE A 191 -11.39 2.59 0.20
C PHE A 191 -11.60 4.06 -0.22
N VAL A 192 -11.21 5.00 0.63
CA VAL A 192 -11.28 6.44 0.32
C VAL A 192 -10.40 6.79 -0.87
N LYS A 193 -9.16 6.28 -0.89
CA LYS A 193 -8.20 6.49 -1.99
C LYS A 193 -8.72 5.95 -3.32
N LYS A 194 -9.41 4.81 -3.31
CA LYS A 194 -10.04 4.25 -4.53
C LYS A 194 -11.10 5.19 -5.11
N ARG A 195 -11.87 5.88 -4.26
CA ARG A 195 -12.90 6.84 -4.70
C ARG A 195 -12.32 8.14 -5.28
N VAL A 196 -11.21 8.62 -4.71
CA VAL A 196 -10.59 9.90 -5.10
C VAL A 196 -9.53 9.72 -6.19
N GLY A 197 -8.92 8.53 -6.29
CA GLY A 197 -7.82 8.23 -7.21
C GLY A 197 -8.02 8.63 -8.68
N PRO A 198 -9.23 8.49 -9.27
CA PRO A 198 -9.51 8.97 -10.62
C PRO A 198 -9.41 10.49 -10.81
N LYS A 199 -9.55 11.27 -9.71
CA LYS A 199 -9.57 12.75 -9.74
C LYS A 199 -8.22 13.40 -9.49
N VAL A 200 -7.28 12.68 -8.84
CA VAL A 200 -5.97 13.24 -8.43
C VAL A 200 -4.85 12.25 -8.67
N ASN A 201 -3.68 12.75 -9.04
CA ASN A 201 -2.48 11.92 -9.13
C ASN A 201 -1.90 11.61 -7.73
N ALA A 202 -1.00 10.61 -7.65
CA ALA A 202 -0.44 10.15 -6.40
C ALA A 202 0.34 11.24 -5.64
N ILE A 203 1.11 12.07 -6.34
CA ILE A 203 1.92 13.15 -5.73
C ILE A 203 0.99 14.20 -5.11
N THR A 204 0.00 14.70 -5.88
CA THR A 204 -0.97 15.69 -5.39
C THR A 204 -1.76 15.15 -4.20
N SER A 205 -2.20 13.89 -4.26
CA SER A 205 -2.93 13.24 -3.17
C SER A 205 -2.10 13.18 -1.89
N LEU A 206 -0.85 12.71 -1.97
CA LEU A 206 0.05 12.64 -0.81
C LEU A 206 0.35 14.05 -0.27
N THR A 207 0.55 15.03 -1.15
CA THR A 207 0.79 16.42 -0.71
C THR A 207 -0.40 17.00 0.04
N VAL A 208 -1.63 16.80 -0.44
CA VAL A 208 -2.82 17.26 0.29
C VAL A 208 -2.92 16.59 1.67
N GLU A 209 -2.70 15.28 1.74
CA GLU A 209 -2.73 14.53 3.01
C GLU A 209 -1.66 15.05 3.99
N THR A 210 -0.43 15.29 3.52
CA THR A 210 0.64 15.81 4.38
C THR A 210 0.41 17.27 4.77
N VAL A 211 -0.14 18.12 3.90
CA VAL A 211 -0.54 19.50 4.24
C VAL A 211 -1.62 19.52 5.32
N VAL A 212 -2.63 18.64 5.21
CA VAL A 212 -3.70 18.52 6.23
C VAL A 212 -3.14 18.10 7.58
N LEU A 213 -2.14 17.23 7.63
CA LEU A 213 -1.51 16.75 8.86
C LEU A 213 -0.43 17.71 9.39
N ALA A 214 0.13 18.57 8.55
CA ALA A 214 1.25 19.43 8.90
C ALA A 214 1.03 20.35 10.12
N PRO A 215 -0.14 20.96 10.33
CA PRO A 215 -0.37 21.77 11.53
C PRO A 215 -0.24 20.97 12.84
N VAL A 216 -0.81 19.75 12.87
CA VAL A 216 -0.73 18.88 14.04
C VAL A 216 0.70 18.37 14.22
N ALA A 217 1.36 17.93 13.16
CA ALA A 217 2.74 17.46 13.20
C ALA A 217 3.72 18.57 13.62
N GLY A 218 3.56 19.77 13.06
CA GLY A 218 4.37 20.94 13.43
C GLY A 218 4.17 21.37 14.88
N ALA A 219 2.91 21.39 15.35
CA ALA A 219 2.61 21.68 16.76
C ALA A 219 3.23 20.61 17.68
N THR A 220 3.15 19.34 17.31
CA THR A 220 3.78 18.24 18.05
C THR A 220 5.30 18.43 18.14
N MET A 221 5.97 18.71 17.03
CA MET A 221 7.41 18.94 17.02
C MET A 221 7.79 20.17 17.86
N LEU A 222 7.00 21.24 17.80
CA LEU A 222 7.21 22.44 18.62
C LEU A 222 7.08 22.12 20.11
N VAL A 223 6.02 21.42 20.52
CA VAL A 223 5.83 21.02 21.93
C VAL A 223 6.98 20.13 22.40
N LEU A 224 7.37 19.12 21.65
CA LEU A 224 8.48 18.24 21.98
C LEU A 224 9.81 19.00 22.11
N GLY A 225 10.04 19.98 21.23
CA GLY A 225 11.22 20.86 21.32
C GLY A 225 11.20 21.78 22.55
N LEU A 226 10.06 22.40 22.84
CA LEU A 226 9.92 23.33 24.01
C LEU A 226 9.98 22.58 25.34
N THR A 227 9.48 21.38 25.43
CA THR A 227 9.49 20.56 26.66
C THR A 227 10.79 19.78 26.84
N GLY A 228 11.68 19.78 25.87
CA GLY A 228 12.90 18.96 25.89
C GLY A 228 12.65 17.44 25.79
N ALA A 229 11.40 17.03 25.49
CA ALA A 229 11.04 15.62 25.34
C ALA A 229 11.36 15.07 23.93
N GLY A 230 11.68 15.93 22.98
CA GLY A 230 12.05 15.54 21.61
C GLY A 230 13.54 15.19 21.49
N THR A 231 13.83 14.30 20.54
CA THR A 231 15.20 13.85 20.26
C THR A 231 15.81 14.56 19.04
N LEU A 232 14.99 15.30 18.28
CA LEU A 232 15.42 16.07 17.11
C LEU A 232 16.37 17.19 17.52
N GLY A 233 17.66 17.03 17.31
CA GLY A 233 18.68 18.01 17.65
C GLY A 233 19.38 17.78 18.99
N SER A 234 18.86 16.93 19.90
CA SER A 234 19.52 16.59 21.16
C SER A 234 20.47 15.39 21.04
N ASN A 235 20.23 14.48 20.09
CA ASN A 235 20.99 13.23 19.89
C ASN A 235 22.04 13.31 18.76
N GLY A 236 22.50 14.52 18.47
CA GLY A 236 23.56 14.76 17.48
C GLY A 236 23.07 14.77 16.01
N PRO A 237 23.98 15.19 15.10
CA PRO A 237 23.60 15.42 13.70
C PRO A 237 23.20 14.14 12.94
N GLY A 238 23.77 12.98 13.32
CA GLY A 238 23.38 11.70 12.71
C GLY A 238 21.90 11.37 12.94
N HIS A 239 21.42 11.51 14.17
CA HIS A 239 20.03 11.27 14.53
C HIS A 239 19.08 12.25 13.84
N PHE A 240 19.48 13.52 13.73
CA PHE A 240 18.73 14.53 12.97
C PHE A 240 18.52 14.09 11.52
N TRP A 241 19.59 13.68 10.83
CA TRP A 241 19.49 13.25 9.43
C TRP A 241 18.71 11.94 9.27
N LEU A 242 18.78 11.05 10.24
CA LEU A 242 17.93 9.85 10.27
C LEU A 242 16.45 10.24 10.37
N LEU A 243 16.06 11.14 11.27
CA LEU A 243 14.67 11.62 11.34
C LEU A 243 14.25 12.40 10.09
N ALA A 244 15.14 13.21 9.50
CA ALA A 244 14.88 13.91 8.24
C ALA A 244 14.68 12.95 7.06
N ALA A 245 15.42 11.86 6.98
CA ALA A 245 15.27 10.84 5.95
C ALA A 245 13.89 10.16 5.96
N SER A 246 13.14 10.25 7.07
CA SER A 246 11.80 9.67 7.19
C SER A 246 10.82 10.19 6.13
N GLY A 247 10.99 11.42 5.65
CA GLY A 247 10.20 11.96 4.55
C GLY A 247 10.40 11.18 3.24
N ILE A 248 11.64 10.95 2.88
CA ILE A 248 12.02 10.18 1.67
C ILE A 248 11.57 8.72 1.81
N ILE A 249 11.85 8.10 2.97
CA ILE A 249 11.48 6.71 3.27
C ILE A 249 9.96 6.52 3.27
N THR A 250 9.18 7.56 3.51
CA THR A 250 7.72 7.53 3.40
C THR A 250 7.27 7.75 1.95
N ALA A 251 7.83 8.70 1.23
CA ALA A 251 7.35 9.10 -0.08
C ALA A 251 7.81 8.15 -1.21
N VAL A 252 9.05 7.65 -1.17
CA VAL A 252 9.60 6.79 -2.23
C VAL A 252 8.80 5.50 -2.43
N PRO A 253 8.45 4.73 -1.40
CA PRO A 253 7.59 3.55 -1.57
C PRO A 253 6.22 3.89 -2.17
N LEU A 254 5.63 5.02 -1.80
CA LEU A 254 4.35 5.47 -2.35
C LEU A 254 4.46 5.83 -3.84
N LEU A 255 5.57 6.41 -4.28
CA LEU A 255 5.85 6.67 -5.70
C LEU A 255 6.05 5.36 -6.47
N PHE A 256 6.79 4.42 -5.92
CA PHE A 256 6.98 3.09 -6.49
C PHE A 256 5.65 2.33 -6.60
N PHE A 257 4.84 2.36 -5.54
CA PHE A 257 3.50 1.79 -5.57
C PHE A 257 2.64 2.43 -6.67
N GLY A 258 2.63 3.76 -6.78
CA GLY A 258 1.92 4.47 -7.85
C GLY A 258 2.42 4.10 -9.25
N ALA A 259 3.73 3.90 -9.42
CA ALA A 259 4.31 3.43 -10.68
C ALA A 259 3.92 1.98 -11.01
N SER A 260 3.89 1.11 -10.01
CA SER A 260 3.42 -0.28 -10.11
C SER A 260 1.93 -0.35 -10.46
N ALA A 261 1.10 0.40 -9.75
CA ALA A 261 -0.36 0.40 -9.91
C ALA A 261 -0.83 0.83 -11.31
N ARG A 262 -0.06 1.68 -11.99
CA ARG A 262 -0.35 2.07 -13.37
C ARG A 262 0.01 1.00 -14.41
N ARG A 263 0.87 0.04 -14.07
CA ARG A 263 1.44 -0.95 -14.99
C ARG A 263 0.89 -2.35 -14.79
N LEU A 264 0.37 -2.64 -13.61
CA LEU A 264 -0.05 -3.98 -13.24
C LEU A 264 -1.58 -4.08 -13.05
N PRO A 265 -2.15 -5.26 -13.37
CA PRO A 265 -3.52 -5.59 -12.97
C PRO A 265 -3.67 -5.57 -11.44
N MET A 266 -4.86 -5.19 -10.98
CA MET A 266 -5.17 -5.17 -9.53
C MET A 266 -4.92 -6.52 -8.85
N THR A 267 -5.14 -7.63 -9.53
CA THR A 267 -4.85 -8.99 -9.03
C THR A 267 -3.36 -9.16 -8.69
N THR A 268 -2.46 -8.68 -9.56
CA THR A 268 -1.02 -8.77 -9.32
C THR A 268 -0.59 -7.87 -8.15
N ILE A 269 -1.14 -6.66 -8.06
CA ILE A 269 -0.89 -5.76 -6.93
C ILE A 269 -1.40 -6.36 -5.63
N GLY A 270 -2.60 -6.97 -5.65
CA GLY A 270 -3.16 -7.67 -4.51
C GLY A 270 -2.32 -8.86 -4.01
N LEU A 271 -1.56 -9.51 -4.90
CA LEU A 271 -0.59 -10.55 -4.50
C LEU A 271 0.69 -9.94 -3.95
N LEU A 272 1.21 -8.88 -4.61
CA LEU A 272 2.43 -8.20 -4.17
C LEU A 272 2.29 -7.56 -2.80
N GLN A 273 1.09 -7.13 -2.41
CA GLN A 273 0.86 -6.49 -1.10
C GLN A 273 1.20 -7.40 0.09
N TYR A 274 1.13 -8.75 -0.07
CA TYR A 274 1.51 -9.66 1.01
C TYR A 274 3.02 -9.69 1.28
N PHE A 275 3.83 -9.17 0.35
CA PHE A 275 5.28 -9.14 0.53
C PHE A 275 5.71 -8.28 1.73
N ALA A 276 5.05 -7.15 1.95
CA ALA A 276 5.36 -6.28 3.10
C ALA A 276 5.11 -6.95 4.45
N PRO A 277 3.89 -7.47 4.77
CA PRO A 277 3.67 -8.10 6.07
C PRO A 277 4.46 -9.39 6.28
N ILE A 278 4.75 -10.15 5.21
CA ILE A 278 5.66 -11.31 5.33
C ILE A 278 7.04 -10.85 5.77
N LEU A 279 7.59 -9.82 5.12
CA LEU A 279 8.92 -9.32 5.46
C LEU A 279 8.94 -8.67 6.85
N GLN A 280 7.91 -7.92 7.23
CA GLN A 280 7.75 -7.35 8.58
C GLN A 280 7.70 -8.45 9.65
N PHE A 281 6.96 -9.53 9.40
CA PHE A 281 6.88 -10.68 10.28
C PHE A 281 8.24 -11.37 10.44
N ILE A 282 8.96 -11.57 9.33
CA ILE A 282 10.32 -12.14 9.37
C ILE A 282 11.26 -11.22 10.16
N VAL A 283 11.22 -9.90 9.93
CA VAL A 283 12.05 -8.93 10.66
C VAL A 283 11.71 -8.96 12.15
N ALA A 284 10.43 -9.00 12.52
CA ALA A 284 10.00 -9.07 13.92
C ALA A 284 10.58 -10.29 14.64
N LEU A 285 10.55 -11.46 14.02
CA LEU A 285 11.06 -12.69 14.63
C LEU A 285 12.58 -12.81 14.55
N ALA A 286 13.17 -12.59 13.36
CA ALA A 286 14.57 -12.91 13.12
C ALA A 286 15.53 -11.79 13.55
N VAL A 287 15.09 -10.54 13.54
CA VAL A 287 15.95 -9.38 13.83
C VAL A 287 15.56 -8.70 15.14
N LEU A 288 14.25 -8.52 15.40
CA LEU A 288 13.78 -7.92 16.65
C LEU A 288 13.62 -8.95 17.78
N HIS A 289 13.79 -10.23 17.47
CA HIS A 289 13.71 -11.35 18.41
C HIS A 289 12.40 -11.39 19.25
N GLU A 290 11.28 -10.95 18.64
CA GLU A 290 9.98 -11.08 19.29
C GLU A 290 9.59 -12.55 19.44
N THR A 291 9.11 -12.92 20.61
CA THR A 291 8.75 -14.32 20.91
C THR A 291 7.34 -14.66 20.41
N MET A 292 7.22 -15.84 19.81
CA MET A 292 5.95 -16.41 19.36
C MET A 292 5.61 -17.65 20.17
N THR A 293 4.52 -17.59 20.93
CA THR A 293 3.97 -18.78 21.61
C THR A 293 3.31 -19.73 20.60
N PRO A 294 3.23 -21.05 20.88
CA PRO A 294 2.55 -22.00 19.98
C PRO A 294 1.12 -21.57 19.59
N ASP A 295 0.37 -21.02 20.55
CA ASP A 295 -1.01 -20.55 20.32
C ASP A 295 -1.08 -19.40 19.30
N ARG A 296 -0.09 -18.48 19.34
CA ARG A 296 0.01 -17.40 18.35
C ARG A 296 0.35 -17.95 16.96
N TRP A 297 1.20 -18.96 16.86
CA TRP A 297 1.47 -19.64 15.59
C TRP A 297 0.20 -20.25 14.99
N VAL A 298 -0.66 -20.87 15.83
CA VAL A 298 -1.96 -21.39 15.39
C VAL A 298 -2.84 -20.26 14.85
N GLY A 299 -2.95 -19.15 15.57
CA GLY A 299 -3.72 -18.00 15.14
C GLY A 299 -3.25 -17.41 13.80
N PHE A 300 -1.94 -17.23 13.62
CA PHE A 300 -1.35 -16.79 12.34
C PHE A 300 -1.60 -17.80 11.22
N GLY A 301 -1.45 -19.10 11.49
CA GLY A 301 -1.75 -20.17 10.53
C GLY A 301 -3.19 -20.11 10.02
N ILE A 302 -4.16 -19.82 10.90
CA ILE A 302 -5.57 -19.64 10.53
C ILE A 302 -5.75 -18.39 9.68
N VAL A 303 -5.08 -17.27 10.00
CA VAL A 303 -5.09 -16.06 9.13
C VAL A 303 -4.54 -16.37 7.75
N TRP A 304 -3.40 -17.04 7.66
CA TRP A 304 -2.81 -17.43 6.37
C TRP A 304 -3.72 -18.35 5.56
N LEU A 305 -4.46 -19.27 6.22
CA LEU A 305 -5.47 -20.08 5.55
C LEU A 305 -6.60 -19.22 4.97
N ALA A 306 -7.12 -18.25 5.72
CA ALA A 306 -8.12 -17.31 5.22
C ALA A 306 -7.61 -16.52 3.99
N LEU A 307 -6.36 -16.05 4.05
CA LEU A 307 -5.73 -15.33 2.94
C LEU A 307 -5.48 -16.21 1.72
N LEU A 308 -5.14 -17.49 1.93
CA LEU A 308 -5.01 -18.45 0.84
C LEU A 308 -6.34 -18.63 0.10
N LEU A 309 -7.45 -18.77 0.83
CA LEU A 309 -8.79 -18.87 0.23
C LEU A 309 -9.17 -17.62 -0.56
N LEU A 310 -8.91 -16.41 -0.03
CA LEU A 310 -9.13 -15.17 -0.77
C LEU A 310 -8.27 -15.08 -2.03
N THR A 311 -7.01 -15.46 -1.93
CA THR A 311 -6.08 -15.47 -3.07
C THR A 311 -6.55 -16.43 -4.16
N LEU A 312 -6.98 -17.64 -3.76
CA LEU A 312 -7.52 -18.63 -4.70
C LEU A 312 -8.79 -18.11 -5.39
N ASP A 313 -9.71 -17.47 -4.67
CA ASP A 313 -10.90 -16.85 -5.24
C ASP A 313 -10.55 -15.74 -6.24
N MET A 314 -9.61 -14.88 -5.90
CA MET A 314 -9.14 -13.81 -6.76
C MET A 314 -8.51 -14.35 -8.05
N LEU A 315 -7.66 -15.36 -7.95
CA LEU A 315 -7.01 -15.99 -9.10
C LEU A 315 -8.00 -16.72 -10.01
N ARG A 316 -8.97 -17.47 -9.43
CA ARG A 316 -10.05 -18.14 -10.18
C ARG A 316 -10.88 -17.12 -10.96
N THR A 317 -11.25 -16.02 -10.33
CA THR A 317 -12.02 -14.95 -10.96
C THR A 317 -11.25 -14.25 -12.07
N ALA A 318 -9.97 -13.94 -11.85
CA ALA A 318 -9.12 -13.34 -12.86
C ALA A 318 -8.97 -14.25 -14.10
N ARG A 319 -8.77 -15.57 -13.90
CA ARG A 319 -8.73 -16.56 -14.98
C ARG A 319 -10.05 -16.61 -15.76
N LYS A 320 -11.20 -16.71 -15.06
CA LYS A 320 -12.54 -16.72 -15.68
C LYS A 320 -12.76 -15.47 -16.55
N ASN A 321 -12.46 -14.29 -16.03
CA ASN A 321 -12.60 -13.04 -16.75
C ASN A 321 -11.65 -12.94 -17.97
N SER A 322 -10.46 -13.51 -17.89
CA SER A 322 -9.51 -13.57 -19.00
C SER A 322 -10.04 -14.45 -20.14
N VAL A 323 -10.60 -15.62 -19.82
CA VAL A 323 -11.21 -16.52 -20.81
C VAL A 323 -12.41 -15.87 -21.50
N ILE A 324 -13.30 -15.22 -20.72
CA ILE A 324 -14.48 -14.52 -21.28
C ILE A 324 -14.03 -13.43 -22.26
N ARG A 325 -13.03 -12.62 -21.90
CA ARG A 325 -12.48 -11.56 -22.78
C ARG A 325 -11.83 -12.13 -24.04
N LYS A 326 -11.15 -13.28 -23.94
CA LYS A 326 -10.55 -13.95 -25.09
C LYS A 326 -11.63 -14.44 -26.05
N ASN A 327 -12.67 -15.11 -25.54
CA ASN A 327 -13.78 -15.62 -26.37
C ASN A 327 -14.56 -14.48 -27.04
N ALA A 328 -14.84 -13.37 -26.30
CA ALA A 328 -15.50 -12.18 -26.87
C ALA A 328 -14.68 -11.53 -28.01
N ARG A 329 -13.35 -11.57 -27.94
CA ARG A 329 -12.49 -11.10 -29.06
C ARG A 329 -12.51 -12.03 -30.26
N LEU A 330 -12.58 -13.35 -30.04
CA LEU A 330 -12.63 -14.33 -31.11
C LEU A 330 -14.00 -14.37 -31.84
N SER A 331 -15.08 -13.98 -31.13
CA SER A 331 -16.42 -13.88 -31.73
C SER A 331 -16.66 -12.55 -32.46
N ALA A 332 -15.78 -11.55 -32.26
CA ALA A 332 -15.86 -10.24 -32.92
C ALA A 332 -14.89 -10.09 -34.11
N ALA A 333 -14.03 -11.10 -34.33
CA ALA A 333 -13.10 -11.20 -35.45
C ALA A 333 -13.61 -12.19 -36.51
#